data_2556d4121d8c55423c69629d60a9602f
#
_entry.id   2556d4121d8c55423c69629d60a9602f
#
_cell.length_a   1.000
_cell.length_b   1.000
_cell.length_c   1.000
_cell.angle_alpha   90.00
_cell.angle_beta   90.00
_cell.angle_gamma   90.00
#
_symmetry.space_group_name_H-M   'P 1'
#
loop_
_entity.id
_entity.type
_entity.pdbx_description
1 polymer ?
#
loop_
_entity_poly.entity_id
_entity_poly.type
_entity_poly.pdbx_seq_one_letter_code
_entity_poly.pdbx_strand_id
1 'polypeptide(L)'
;MAPGTFTSAVATLCAIPLVLLGWKALVLAILAAVVLGVPACGSYARSSRIYDPSDCVLDEVAGQWLALLPVAVAARGDRWPVYVAGFLAFRLFDIWKPWPVWWAERLPGGSGIMADDLFAGVYAALIVFGLLWIGWV
;
A
#
# COMPACT_ATOMS: atom_id res chain seq x y z
N MET A 1 7.43 -17.86 -3.49
CA MET A 1 6.63 -16.62 -3.56
C MET A 1 7.45 -15.47 -2.99
N ALA A 2 7.43 -14.33 -3.68
CA ALA A 2 8.18 -13.17 -3.20
C ALA A 2 7.63 -12.68 -1.86
N PRO A 3 8.49 -12.28 -0.91
CA PRO A 3 8.02 -11.79 0.39
C PRO A 3 7.05 -10.61 0.28
N GLY A 4 7.28 -9.71 -0.68
CA GLY A 4 6.38 -8.57 -0.90
C GLY A 4 4.99 -8.98 -1.33
N THR A 5 4.87 -10.00 -2.18
CA THR A 5 3.57 -10.52 -2.60
C THR A 5 2.79 -11.11 -1.43
N PHE A 6 3.49 -11.89 -0.59
CA PHE A 6 2.87 -12.46 0.59
C PHE A 6 2.39 -11.35 1.55
N THR A 7 3.24 -10.37 1.80
CA THR A 7 2.90 -9.24 2.68
C THR A 7 1.71 -8.44 2.15
N SER A 8 1.68 -8.17 0.85
CA SER A 8 0.56 -7.46 0.23
C SER A 8 -0.74 -8.26 0.34
N ALA A 9 -0.68 -9.57 0.17
CA ALA A 9 -1.85 -10.43 0.33
C ALA A 9 -2.38 -10.38 1.76
N VAL A 10 -1.50 -10.51 2.75
CA VAL A 10 -1.89 -10.43 4.16
C VAL A 10 -2.45 -9.04 4.49
N ALA A 11 -1.81 -7.98 3.99
CA ALA A 11 -2.27 -6.61 4.20
C ALA A 11 -3.67 -6.41 3.61
N THR A 12 -3.93 -6.98 2.44
CA THR A 12 -5.25 -6.92 1.81
C THR A 12 -6.31 -7.59 2.69
N LEU A 13 -6.00 -8.77 3.23
CA LEU A 13 -6.91 -9.46 4.13
C LEU A 13 -7.16 -8.66 5.41
N CYS A 14 -6.11 -8.05 5.97
CA CYS A 14 -6.24 -7.21 7.16
C CYS A 14 -7.00 -5.93 6.89
N ALA A 15 -7.04 -5.47 5.64
CA ALA A 15 -7.79 -4.28 5.27
C ALA A 15 -9.30 -4.49 5.29
N ILE A 16 -9.77 -5.73 5.13
CA ILE A 16 -11.20 -5.99 5.02
C ILE A 16 -11.99 -5.41 6.20
N PRO A 17 -11.65 -5.70 7.46
CA PRO A 17 -12.40 -5.10 8.57
C PRO A 17 -12.26 -3.58 8.63
N LEU A 18 -11.10 -3.04 8.25
CA LEU A 18 -10.88 -1.59 8.23
C LEU A 18 -11.76 -0.91 7.18
N VAL A 19 -11.86 -1.52 6.00
CA VAL A 19 -12.70 -1.00 4.92
C VAL A 19 -14.16 -1.04 5.33
N LEU A 20 -14.59 -2.13 5.98
CA LEU A 20 -15.98 -2.29 6.44
C LEU A 20 -16.31 -1.31 7.56
N LEU A 21 -15.34 -0.91 8.39
CA LEU A 21 -15.53 0.12 9.41
C LEU A 21 -15.69 1.51 8.82
N GLY A 22 -15.16 1.74 7.61
CA GLY A 22 -15.29 2.99 6.91
C GLY A 22 -13.96 3.61 6.55
N TRP A 23 -14.01 4.62 5.69
CA TRP A 23 -12.80 5.27 5.19
C TRP A 23 -12.00 5.96 6.30
N LYS A 24 -12.66 6.46 7.33
CA LYS A 24 -11.96 7.13 8.44
C LYS A 24 -11.08 6.15 9.20
N ALA A 25 -11.58 4.95 9.47
CA ALA A 25 -10.79 3.91 10.15
C ALA A 25 -9.59 3.52 9.29
N LEU A 26 -9.78 3.38 7.99
CA LEU A 26 -8.70 3.02 7.07
C LEU A 26 -7.65 4.13 7.01
N VAL A 27 -8.06 5.40 6.93
CA VAL A 27 -7.14 6.53 6.92
C VAL A 27 -6.30 6.56 8.20
N LEU A 28 -6.93 6.39 9.35
CA LEU A 28 -6.22 6.36 10.63
C LEU A 28 -5.20 5.22 10.67
N ALA A 29 -5.58 4.06 10.16
CA ALA A 29 -4.68 2.90 10.10
C ALA A 29 -3.50 3.16 9.17
N ILE A 30 -3.74 3.79 8.01
CA ILE A 30 -2.67 4.16 7.07
C ILE A 30 -1.71 5.15 7.74
N LEU A 31 -2.23 6.18 8.40
CA LEU A 31 -1.40 7.16 9.08
C LEU A 31 -0.57 6.51 10.18
N ALA A 32 -1.14 5.60 10.94
CA ALA A 32 -0.41 4.87 11.97
C ALA A 32 0.71 4.04 11.34
N ALA A 33 0.44 3.35 10.23
CA ALA A 33 1.44 2.55 9.54
C ALA A 33 2.59 3.42 9.03
N VAL A 34 2.29 4.61 8.48
CA VAL A 34 3.31 5.54 8.01
C VAL A 34 4.14 6.08 9.17
N VAL A 35 3.48 6.55 10.23
CA VAL A 35 4.17 7.14 11.38
C VAL A 35 5.10 6.12 12.05
N LEU A 36 4.66 4.88 12.18
CA LEU A 36 5.48 3.83 12.78
C LEU A 36 6.46 3.23 11.78
N GLY A 37 6.09 3.22 10.50
CA GLY A 37 6.88 2.56 9.46
C GLY A 37 8.13 3.33 9.06
N VAL A 38 8.05 4.68 8.97
CA VAL A 38 9.20 5.47 8.53
C VAL A 38 10.40 5.27 9.47
N PRO A 39 10.28 5.45 10.79
CA PRO A 39 11.43 5.20 11.67
C PRO A 39 11.81 3.72 11.74
N ALA A 40 10.84 2.80 11.72
CA ALA A 40 11.13 1.36 11.79
C ALA A 40 11.90 0.90 10.54
N CYS A 41 11.45 1.29 9.35
CA CYS A 41 12.13 0.93 8.10
C CYS A 41 13.51 1.59 8.01
N GLY A 42 13.62 2.85 8.42
CA GLY A 42 14.89 3.55 8.44
C GLY A 42 15.88 2.92 9.42
N SER A 43 15.41 2.55 10.60
CA SER A 43 16.23 1.89 11.59
C SER A 43 16.71 0.52 11.11
N TYR A 44 15.81 -0.26 10.51
CA TYR A 44 16.16 -1.56 9.93
C TYR A 44 17.21 -1.42 8.83
N ALA A 45 17.02 -0.46 7.93
CA ALA A 45 17.96 -0.23 6.83
C ALA A 45 19.35 0.13 7.36
N ARG A 46 19.43 0.96 8.40
CA ARG A 46 20.70 1.32 9.01
C ARG A 46 21.39 0.14 9.68
N SER A 47 20.60 -0.67 10.40
CA SER A 47 21.13 -1.82 11.14
C SER A 47 21.63 -2.91 10.21
N SER A 48 20.92 -3.19 9.15
CA SER A 48 21.26 -4.27 8.21
C SER A 48 22.26 -3.84 7.14
N ARG A 49 22.49 -2.54 7.00
CA ARG A 49 23.32 -1.96 5.92
C ARG A 49 22.80 -2.29 4.53
N ILE A 50 21.52 -2.65 4.43
CA ILE A 50 20.84 -2.91 3.17
C ILE A 50 19.90 -1.73 2.92
N TYR A 51 20.01 -1.11 1.74
CA TYR A 51 19.24 0.09 1.44
C TYR A 51 17.75 -0.20 1.32
N ASP A 52 17.38 -1.35 0.77
CA ASP A 52 15.97 -1.72 0.57
C ASP A 52 15.70 -3.05 1.26
N PRO A 53 15.48 -3.04 2.60
CA PRO A 53 15.26 -4.27 3.34
C PRO A 53 13.89 -4.87 2.99
N SER A 54 13.90 -6.05 2.40
CA SER A 54 12.68 -6.75 1.97
C SER A 54 11.82 -7.19 3.15
N ASP A 55 12.36 -7.17 4.36
CA ASP A 55 11.63 -7.58 5.56
C ASP A 55 10.88 -6.43 6.23
N CYS A 56 11.07 -5.18 5.76
CA CYS A 56 10.26 -4.08 6.26
C CYS A 56 8.88 -4.16 5.63
N VAL A 57 7.86 -4.42 6.44
CA VAL A 57 6.52 -4.73 5.94
C VAL A 57 5.52 -3.58 6.09
N LEU A 58 5.82 -2.60 6.95
CA LEU A 58 4.87 -1.51 7.20
C LEU A 58 4.67 -0.61 5.98
N ASP A 59 5.71 -0.45 5.14
CA ASP A 59 5.62 0.32 3.91
C ASP A 59 4.63 -0.33 2.92
N GLU A 60 4.72 -1.65 2.77
CA GLU A 60 3.82 -2.38 1.88
C GLU A 60 2.39 -2.39 2.42
N VAL A 61 2.24 -2.50 3.75
CA VAL A 61 0.93 -2.44 4.40
C VAL A 61 0.27 -1.09 4.13
N ALA A 62 1.02 0.01 4.34
CA ALA A 62 0.49 1.35 4.12
C ALA A 62 0.10 1.57 2.65
N GLY A 63 0.95 1.15 1.71
CA GLY A 63 0.68 1.29 0.29
C GLY A 63 -0.52 0.48 -0.15
N GLN A 64 -0.64 -0.77 0.29
CA GLN A 64 -1.75 -1.63 -0.05
C GLN A 64 -3.07 -1.09 0.51
N TRP A 65 -3.07 -0.59 1.74
CA TRP A 65 -4.26 -0.01 2.34
C TRP A 65 -4.67 1.27 1.62
N LEU A 66 -3.71 2.08 1.18
CA LEU A 66 -3.98 3.28 0.39
C LEU A 66 -4.66 2.92 -0.94
N ALA A 67 -4.25 1.83 -1.56
CA ALA A 67 -4.86 1.35 -2.80
C ALA A 67 -6.34 1.00 -2.61
N LEU A 68 -6.73 0.58 -1.41
CA LEU A 68 -8.11 0.19 -1.10
C LEU A 68 -8.96 1.36 -0.56
N LEU A 69 -8.37 2.53 -0.38
CA LEU A 69 -9.09 3.68 0.15
C LEU A 69 -10.34 4.05 -0.67
N PRO A 70 -10.31 4.05 -2.02
CA PRO A 70 -11.52 4.33 -2.79
C PRO A 70 -12.66 3.35 -2.50
N VAL A 71 -12.33 2.09 -2.19
CA VAL A 71 -13.34 1.08 -1.84
C VAL A 71 -14.06 1.47 -0.56
N ALA A 72 -13.30 1.93 0.45
CA ALA A 72 -13.87 2.37 1.72
C ALA A 72 -14.72 3.63 1.55
N VAL A 73 -14.25 4.58 0.75
CA VAL A 73 -15.00 5.82 0.47
C VAL A 73 -16.29 5.52 -0.26
N ALA A 74 -16.27 4.59 -1.21
CA ALA A 74 -17.45 4.21 -1.99
C ALA A 74 -18.37 3.25 -1.24
N ALA A 75 -17.97 2.79 -0.06
CA ALA A 75 -18.72 1.83 0.76
C ALA A 75 -19.00 0.52 0.01
N ARG A 76 -18.04 0.04 -0.75
CA ARG A 76 -18.17 -1.20 -1.53
C ARG A 76 -17.29 -2.33 -1.02
N GLY A 77 -16.95 -2.28 0.25
CA GLY A 77 -16.09 -3.28 0.89
C GLY A 77 -16.71 -4.67 1.03
N ASP A 78 -17.99 -4.82 0.73
CA ASP A 78 -18.68 -6.11 0.74
C ASP A 78 -18.40 -6.94 -0.53
N ARG A 79 -17.72 -6.38 -1.51
CA ARG A 79 -17.49 -7.02 -2.81
C ARG A 79 -16.05 -7.50 -2.90
N TRP A 80 -15.86 -8.83 -2.98
CA TRP A 80 -14.51 -9.39 -3.00
C TRP A 80 -13.67 -8.98 -4.21
N PRO A 81 -14.25 -8.73 -5.42
CA PRO A 81 -13.42 -8.33 -6.56
C PRO A 81 -12.65 -7.03 -6.33
N VAL A 82 -13.15 -6.13 -5.48
CA VAL A 82 -12.45 -4.86 -5.21
C VAL A 82 -11.11 -5.10 -4.52
N TYR A 83 -11.04 -6.11 -3.66
CA TYR A 83 -9.80 -6.44 -2.96
C TYR A 83 -8.76 -7.05 -3.91
N VAL A 84 -9.22 -7.91 -4.81
CA VAL A 84 -8.35 -8.49 -5.84
C VAL A 84 -7.82 -7.40 -6.76
N ALA A 85 -8.69 -6.49 -7.20
CA ALA A 85 -8.30 -5.38 -8.07
C ALA A 85 -7.26 -4.49 -7.38
N GLY A 86 -7.48 -4.16 -6.11
CA GLY A 86 -6.54 -3.35 -5.34
C GLY A 86 -5.19 -4.03 -5.16
N PHE A 87 -5.21 -5.32 -4.86
CA PHE A 87 -3.99 -6.10 -4.71
C PHE A 87 -3.18 -6.14 -6.01
N LEU A 88 -3.85 -6.46 -7.11
CA LEU A 88 -3.16 -6.58 -8.40
C LEU A 88 -2.64 -5.22 -8.87
N ALA A 89 -3.43 -4.16 -8.71
CA ALA A 89 -3.02 -2.83 -9.11
C ALA A 89 -1.81 -2.35 -8.30
N PHE A 90 -1.82 -2.55 -6.99
CA PHE A 90 -0.69 -2.16 -6.14
C PHE A 90 0.57 -2.92 -6.53
N ARG A 91 0.46 -4.23 -6.70
CA ARG A 91 1.63 -5.04 -7.08
C ARG A 91 2.17 -4.65 -8.45
N LEU A 92 1.28 -4.32 -9.39
CA LEU A 92 1.71 -3.86 -10.70
C LEU A 92 2.63 -2.63 -10.58
N PHE A 93 2.18 -1.61 -9.87
CA PHE A 93 2.95 -0.38 -9.75
C PHE A 93 4.16 -0.51 -8.83
N ASP A 94 4.08 -1.40 -7.85
CA ASP A 94 5.20 -1.67 -6.95
C ASP A 94 6.35 -2.38 -7.71
N ILE A 95 6.03 -3.24 -8.64
CA ILE A 95 7.03 -3.95 -9.45
C ILE A 95 7.51 -3.08 -10.62
N TRP A 96 6.58 -2.46 -11.34
CA TRP A 96 6.89 -1.63 -12.51
C TRP A 96 7.62 -0.34 -12.13
N LYS A 97 7.18 0.30 -11.06
CA LYS A 97 7.77 1.53 -10.53
C LYS A 97 7.89 2.64 -11.58
N PRO A 98 6.75 3.12 -12.16
CA PRO A 98 6.80 4.26 -13.05
C PRO A 98 7.18 5.53 -12.29
N TRP A 99 7.56 6.60 -13.01
CA TRP A 99 7.80 7.87 -12.34
C TRP A 99 6.48 8.37 -11.71
N PRO A 100 6.45 8.89 -10.48
CA PRO A 100 7.58 9.20 -9.57
C PRO A 100 7.92 8.08 -8.58
N VAL A 101 7.43 6.86 -8.74
CA VAL A 101 7.69 5.76 -7.79
C VAL A 101 9.21 5.49 -7.70
N TRP A 102 9.87 5.33 -8.86
CA TRP A 102 11.30 5.09 -8.87
C TRP A 102 12.10 6.29 -8.34
N TRP A 103 11.58 7.50 -8.52
CA TRP A 103 12.22 8.69 -7.97
C TRP A 103 12.12 8.72 -6.45
N ALA A 104 10.96 8.37 -5.91
CA ALA A 104 10.74 8.35 -4.47
C ALA A 104 11.67 7.36 -3.77
N GLU A 105 12.04 6.28 -4.44
CA GLU A 105 12.96 5.28 -3.95
C GLU A 105 14.34 5.85 -3.62
N ARG A 106 14.70 6.97 -4.22
CA ARG A 106 15.99 7.64 -4.01
C ARG A 106 16.05 8.47 -2.75
N LEU A 107 14.92 8.71 -2.10
CA LEU A 107 14.90 9.44 -0.85
C LEU A 107 15.61 8.63 0.24
N PRO A 108 16.32 9.31 1.18
CA PRO A 108 17.13 8.59 2.15
C PRO A 108 16.30 7.87 3.22
N GLY A 109 16.81 6.75 3.70
CA GLY A 109 16.33 6.03 4.86
C GLY A 109 14.91 5.51 4.70
N GLY A 110 14.16 5.50 5.80
CA GLY A 110 12.80 5.01 5.85
C GLY A 110 11.83 5.83 5.02
N SER A 111 12.12 7.11 4.79
CA SER A 111 11.28 7.96 3.94
C SER A 111 11.24 7.44 2.51
N GLY A 112 12.39 7.04 1.96
CA GLY A 112 12.45 6.50 0.61
C GLY A 112 11.73 5.17 0.49
N ILE A 113 11.92 4.28 1.47
CA ILE A 113 11.27 2.98 1.49
C ILE A 113 9.74 3.15 1.55
N MET A 114 9.27 4.05 2.42
CA MET A 114 7.83 4.28 2.59
C MET A 114 7.24 5.01 1.38
N ALA A 115 7.95 6.00 0.84
CA ALA A 115 7.43 6.86 -0.22
C ALA A 115 7.18 6.09 -1.51
N ASP A 116 8.07 5.17 -1.91
CA ASP A 116 7.86 4.45 -3.17
C ASP A 116 6.59 3.58 -3.11
N ASP A 117 6.32 2.96 -1.97
CA ASP A 117 5.11 2.15 -1.81
C ASP A 117 3.85 3.03 -1.72
N LEU A 118 3.96 4.21 -1.09
CA LEU A 118 2.83 5.14 -1.04
C LEU A 118 2.48 5.66 -2.43
N PHE A 119 3.47 6.00 -3.27
CA PHE A 119 3.20 6.42 -4.64
C PHE A 119 2.59 5.28 -5.45
N ALA A 120 3.08 4.06 -5.28
CA ALA A 120 2.48 2.90 -5.93
C ALA A 120 1.02 2.72 -5.47
N GLY A 121 0.77 2.93 -4.18
CA GLY A 121 -0.58 2.87 -3.61
C GLY A 121 -1.51 3.93 -4.20
N VAL A 122 -1.01 5.15 -4.43
CA VAL A 122 -1.79 6.23 -5.06
C VAL A 122 -2.18 5.83 -6.49
N TYR A 123 -1.25 5.32 -7.27
CA TYR A 123 -1.57 4.86 -8.63
C TYR A 123 -2.59 3.73 -8.60
N ALA A 124 -2.41 2.77 -7.71
CA ALA A 124 -3.36 1.67 -7.57
C ALA A 124 -4.75 2.19 -7.15
N ALA A 125 -4.79 3.16 -6.26
CA ALA A 125 -6.05 3.79 -5.83
C ALA A 125 -6.76 4.45 -6.99
N LEU A 126 -6.02 5.10 -7.89
CA LEU A 126 -6.62 5.72 -9.08
C LEU A 126 -7.23 4.66 -10.00
N ILE A 127 -6.55 3.53 -10.18
CA ILE A 127 -7.08 2.42 -10.98
C ILE A 127 -8.35 1.86 -10.34
N VAL A 128 -8.31 1.60 -9.04
CA VAL A 128 -9.48 1.08 -8.31
C VAL A 128 -10.64 2.06 -8.36
N PHE A 129 -10.37 3.35 -8.18
CA PHE A 129 -11.38 4.39 -8.30
C PHE A 129 -12.03 4.38 -9.68
N GLY A 130 -11.22 4.28 -10.74
CA GLY A 130 -11.73 4.20 -12.10
C GLY A 130 -12.62 2.97 -12.33
N LEU A 131 -12.22 1.81 -11.80
CA LEU A 131 -13.01 0.59 -11.91
C LEU A 131 -14.33 0.71 -11.16
N LEU A 132 -14.33 1.35 -10.00
CA LEU A 132 -15.56 1.60 -9.24
C LEU A 132 -16.46 2.58 -9.99
N TRP A 133 -15.88 3.61 -10.61
CA TRP A 133 -16.61 4.62 -11.33
C TRP A 133 -17.39 4.03 -12.52
N ILE A 134 -16.75 3.13 -13.27
CA ILE A 134 -17.40 2.49 -14.44
C ILE A 134 -18.29 1.33 -14.03
N GLY A 135 -18.33 1.00 -12.74
CA GLY A 135 -19.17 -0.07 -12.23
C GLY A 135 -18.65 -1.48 -12.50
N TRP A 136 -17.37 -1.62 -12.79
CA TRP A 136 -16.77 -2.91 -13.13
C TRP A 136 -16.55 -3.78 -11.90
N VAL A 137 -16.32 -3.16 -10.76
CA VAL A 137 -16.17 -3.87 -9.47
C VAL A 137 -17.08 -3.30 -8.37
#